data_8eb3aec705c611c9c4cbee9e7d43654f
#
_entry.id   8eb3aec705c611c9c4cbee9e7d43654f
#
_cell.length_a   1.000
_cell.length_b   1.000
_cell.length_c   1.000
_cell.angle_alpha   90.00
_cell.angle_beta   90.00
_cell.angle_gamma   90.00
#
_symmetry.space_group_name_H-M   'P 1'
#
loop_
_entity.id
_entity.type
_entity.pdbx_description
1 polymer ?
#
loop_
_entity_poly.entity_id
_entity_poly.type
_entity_poly.pdbx_seq_one_letter_code
_entity_poly.pdbx_strand_id
1 'polypeptide(L)'
;MSYLEINGIRLFYECKGAGSPPLVFVHGFACGHEDWRHQTEHFSKDNLAVACDLRGHGQSGTGPGECTIETLSGDIGHLLKSLNLPPAVLIGHSMGCRVVLQTYNVMPELVSGLILIDGSRLATGNRPEVEKKAWQTMQNTGYTDWARRAFDNMFIKGSYASLRASIIKRALALPEQVGIPLFASLCGWDAEKMDSALAQIRVPLLLIQSTTVDENMERVSLQPGDTTPWLKLVRSYVPGAQIEIVSGIGHFPMLETPAAVNQRLASFLASS
;
A
#
# COMPACT_ATOMS: atom_id res chain seq x y z
N MET A 1 -7.54 -8.64 -18.26
CA MET A 1 -8.46 -7.82 -17.43
C MET A 1 -9.62 -8.69 -17.02
N SER A 2 -9.85 -8.83 -15.74
CA SER A 2 -10.87 -9.74 -15.21
C SER A 2 -11.59 -9.11 -14.01
N TYR A 3 -12.78 -9.63 -13.74
CA TYR A 3 -13.54 -9.27 -12.56
C TYR A 3 -13.84 -10.52 -11.75
N LEU A 4 -13.86 -10.38 -10.45
CA LEU A 4 -14.24 -11.42 -9.50
C LEU A 4 -15.37 -10.89 -8.61
N GLU A 5 -16.45 -11.67 -8.51
CA GLU A 5 -17.52 -11.36 -7.55
C GLU A 5 -17.12 -11.88 -6.17
N ILE A 6 -16.87 -10.96 -5.25
CA ILE A 6 -16.48 -11.27 -3.87
C ILE A 6 -17.15 -10.33 -2.89
N ASN A 7 -17.63 -10.83 -1.76
CA ASN A 7 -18.16 -10.02 -0.67
C ASN A 7 -19.14 -8.92 -1.12
N GLY A 8 -19.94 -9.19 -2.16
CA GLY A 8 -20.94 -8.26 -2.71
C GLY A 8 -20.35 -7.15 -3.59
N ILE A 9 -19.11 -7.28 -4.04
CA ILE A 9 -18.50 -6.37 -5.01
C ILE A 9 -17.98 -7.11 -6.24
N ARG A 10 -17.85 -6.38 -7.34
CA ARG A 10 -17.02 -6.77 -8.47
C ARG A 10 -15.62 -6.21 -8.24
N LEU A 11 -14.68 -7.07 -7.90
CA LEU A 11 -13.27 -6.70 -7.78
C LEU A 11 -12.59 -6.80 -9.13
N PHE A 12 -12.00 -5.71 -9.59
CA PHE A 12 -11.18 -5.69 -10.80
C PHE A 12 -9.75 -6.17 -10.51
N TYR A 13 -9.21 -7.01 -11.38
CA TYR A 13 -7.81 -7.44 -11.31
C TYR A 13 -7.23 -7.75 -12.70
N GLU A 14 -5.90 -7.66 -12.77
CA GLU A 14 -5.11 -8.12 -13.91
C GLU A 14 -4.15 -9.21 -13.46
N CYS A 15 -4.02 -10.24 -14.28
CA CYS A 15 -2.97 -11.25 -14.16
C CYS A 15 -2.10 -11.19 -15.41
N LYS A 16 -0.78 -11.20 -15.23
CA LYS A 16 0.21 -11.24 -16.31
C LYS A 16 1.27 -12.27 -15.99
N GLY A 17 1.72 -13.00 -17.01
CA GLY A 17 2.75 -14.02 -16.85
C GLY A 17 2.28 -15.29 -16.19
N ALA A 18 3.26 -16.13 -15.84
CA ALA A 18 3.10 -17.38 -15.11
C ALA A 18 4.41 -17.66 -14.36
N GLY A 19 4.35 -18.49 -13.34
CA GLY A 19 5.54 -18.85 -12.55
C GLY A 19 5.36 -18.57 -11.08
N SER A 20 6.38 -18.85 -10.29
CA SER A 20 6.33 -18.87 -8.82
C SER A 20 7.55 -18.20 -8.23
N PRO A 21 7.39 -17.53 -7.07
CA PRO A 21 6.13 -17.31 -6.38
C PRO A 21 5.22 -16.31 -7.13
N PRO A 22 3.88 -16.39 -6.94
CA PRO A 22 2.99 -15.33 -7.40
C PRO A 22 3.29 -14.02 -6.65
N LEU A 23 3.24 -12.90 -7.37
CA LEU A 23 3.43 -11.56 -6.84
C LEU A 23 2.11 -10.81 -6.87
N VAL A 24 1.62 -10.36 -5.73
CA VAL A 24 0.34 -9.66 -5.63
C VAL A 24 0.56 -8.23 -5.17
N PHE A 25 0.22 -7.29 -6.03
CA PHE A 25 0.49 -5.87 -5.88
C PHE A 25 -0.76 -5.12 -5.39
N VAL A 26 -0.64 -4.48 -4.23
CA VAL A 26 -1.71 -3.79 -3.52
C VAL A 26 -1.40 -2.30 -3.41
N HIS A 27 -2.22 -1.48 -4.05
CA HIS A 27 -2.01 -0.04 -4.17
C HIS A 27 -2.33 0.74 -2.89
N GLY A 28 -1.93 2.02 -2.85
CA GLY A 28 -2.19 2.96 -1.78
C GLY A 28 -3.59 3.57 -1.79
N PHE A 29 -3.86 4.44 -0.82
CA PHE A 29 -5.10 5.22 -0.73
C PHE A 29 -5.31 6.07 -1.98
N ALA A 30 -6.52 6.06 -2.53
CA ALA A 30 -6.93 6.76 -3.75
C ALA A 30 -6.05 6.48 -4.99
N CYS A 31 -5.41 5.34 -5.01
CA CYS A 31 -4.55 4.82 -6.08
C CYS A 31 -5.28 3.73 -6.90
N GLY A 32 -4.56 2.96 -7.70
CA GLY A 32 -5.12 1.87 -8.50
C GLY A 32 -4.07 0.90 -9.00
N HIS A 33 -4.52 -0.20 -9.63
CA HIS A 33 -3.67 -1.24 -10.20
C HIS A 33 -2.63 -0.69 -11.18
N GLU A 34 -2.95 0.38 -11.91
CA GLU A 34 -2.07 1.01 -12.90
C GLU A 34 -0.75 1.52 -12.32
N ASP A 35 -0.67 1.75 -11.01
CA ASP A 35 0.56 2.16 -10.35
C ASP A 35 1.64 1.09 -10.40
N TRP A 36 1.24 -0.14 -10.64
CA TRP A 36 2.11 -1.31 -10.71
C TRP A 36 2.48 -1.73 -12.15
N ARG A 37 2.12 -0.94 -13.18
CA ARG A 37 2.34 -1.28 -14.60
C ARG A 37 3.78 -1.68 -14.91
N HIS A 38 4.76 -0.98 -14.33
CA HIS A 38 6.18 -1.26 -14.55
C HIS A 38 6.64 -2.54 -13.85
N GLN A 39 6.09 -2.83 -12.67
CA GLN A 39 6.40 -4.03 -11.90
C GLN A 39 5.72 -5.25 -12.53
N THR A 40 4.43 -5.15 -12.86
CA THR A 40 3.69 -6.26 -13.49
C THR A 40 4.28 -6.61 -14.85
N GLU A 41 4.71 -5.63 -15.67
CA GLU A 41 5.38 -5.87 -16.94
C GLU A 41 6.75 -6.54 -16.76
N HIS A 42 7.53 -6.09 -15.77
CA HIS A 42 8.85 -6.62 -15.51
C HIS A 42 8.81 -8.06 -15.01
N PHE A 43 8.02 -8.32 -13.98
CA PHE A 43 7.98 -9.60 -13.30
C PHE A 43 7.11 -10.66 -13.99
N SER A 44 6.22 -10.25 -14.91
CA SER A 44 5.41 -11.21 -15.69
C SER A 44 6.25 -12.12 -16.62
N LYS A 45 7.52 -11.86 -16.76
CA LYS A 45 8.44 -12.71 -17.55
C LYS A 45 8.76 -14.03 -16.84
N ASP A 46 8.83 -13.99 -15.51
CA ASP A 46 9.29 -15.11 -14.69
C ASP A 46 8.29 -15.51 -13.59
N ASN A 47 7.34 -14.63 -13.24
CA ASN A 47 6.37 -14.80 -12.18
C ASN A 47 4.94 -14.58 -12.68
N LEU A 48 3.96 -15.12 -11.97
CA LEU A 48 2.59 -14.66 -12.07
C LEU A 48 2.46 -13.33 -11.29
N ALA A 49 2.26 -12.22 -12.00
CA ALA A 49 2.06 -10.89 -11.45
C ALA A 49 0.56 -10.56 -11.45
N VAL A 50 0.01 -10.29 -10.26
CA VAL A 50 -1.41 -9.92 -10.05
C VAL A 50 -1.47 -8.52 -9.48
N ALA A 51 -2.24 -7.63 -10.10
CA ALA A 51 -2.56 -6.30 -9.56
C ALA A 51 -4.08 -6.11 -9.57
N CYS A 52 -4.62 -5.49 -8.52
CA CYS A 52 -6.07 -5.27 -8.41
C CYS A 52 -6.37 -3.81 -8.05
N ASP A 53 -7.58 -3.38 -8.36
CA ASP A 53 -8.17 -2.19 -7.76
C ASP A 53 -8.87 -2.60 -6.47
N LEU A 54 -8.49 -2.02 -5.35
CA LEU A 54 -9.14 -2.26 -4.07
C LEU A 54 -10.60 -1.80 -4.10
N ARG A 55 -11.45 -2.35 -3.25
CA ARG A 55 -12.85 -1.92 -3.04
C ARG A 55 -12.96 -0.40 -3.03
N GLY A 56 -13.91 0.14 -3.79
CA GLY A 56 -14.16 1.57 -3.91
C GLY A 56 -13.16 2.35 -4.77
N HIS A 57 -12.15 1.68 -5.35
CA HIS A 57 -11.13 2.31 -6.19
C HIS A 57 -11.21 1.83 -7.64
N GLY A 58 -10.73 2.67 -8.55
CA GLY A 58 -10.53 2.34 -9.95
C GLY A 58 -11.78 1.72 -10.61
N GLN A 59 -11.64 0.50 -11.10
CA GLN A 59 -12.68 -0.26 -11.78
C GLN A 59 -13.45 -1.22 -10.84
N SER A 60 -13.09 -1.27 -9.55
CA SER A 60 -13.76 -2.08 -8.54
C SER A 60 -15.00 -1.40 -7.99
N GLY A 61 -16.03 -2.20 -7.68
CA GLY A 61 -17.23 -1.72 -7.00
C GLY A 61 -16.98 -1.33 -5.54
N THR A 62 -17.87 -0.52 -4.99
CA THR A 62 -17.86 -0.16 -3.56
C THR A 62 -18.59 -1.23 -2.74
N GLY A 63 -19.72 -1.75 -3.25
CA GLY A 63 -20.54 -2.79 -2.61
C GLY A 63 -21.20 -2.33 -1.31
N PRO A 64 -21.87 -3.25 -0.62
CA PRO A 64 -22.39 -3.01 0.71
C PRO A 64 -21.27 -3.04 1.76
N GLY A 65 -21.43 -2.26 2.81
CA GLY A 65 -20.49 -2.21 3.93
C GLY A 65 -19.42 -1.14 3.80
N GLU A 66 -18.64 -1.01 4.85
CA GLU A 66 -17.62 0.01 4.97
C GLU A 66 -16.31 -0.39 4.26
N CYS A 67 -15.64 0.59 3.65
CA CYS A 67 -14.28 0.45 3.19
C CYS A 67 -13.33 0.65 4.38
N THR A 68 -12.86 -0.45 4.96
CA THR A 68 -11.89 -0.46 6.08
C THR A 68 -10.66 -1.27 5.68
N ILE A 69 -9.55 -1.12 6.40
CA ILE A 69 -8.36 -1.94 6.17
C ILE A 69 -8.69 -3.43 6.28
N GLU A 70 -9.56 -3.79 7.22
CA GLU A 70 -9.98 -5.17 7.44
C GLU A 70 -10.83 -5.72 6.27
N THR A 71 -11.76 -4.92 5.73
CA THR A 71 -12.56 -5.36 4.57
C THR A 71 -11.70 -5.46 3.30
N LEU A 72 -10.80 -4.51 3.07
CA LEU A 72 -9.85 -4.57 1.96
C LEU A 72 -8.95 -5.79 2.04
N SER A 73 -8.46 -6.10 3.22
CA SER A 73 -7.64 -7.30 3.49
C SER A 73 -8.43 -8.59 3.21
N GLY A 74 -9.69 -8.66 3.64
CA GLY A 74 -10.60 -9.77 3.35
C GLY A 74 -10.78 -9.98 1.84
N ASP A 75 -10.93 -8.91 1.08
CA ASP A 75 -11.05 -8.98 -0.39
C ASP A 75 -9.78 -9.52 -1.03
N ILE A 76 -8.60 -9.11 -0.58
CA ILE A 76 -7.32 -9.67 -1.05
C ILE A 76 -7.22 -11.17 -0.75
N GLY A 77 -7.56 -11.59 0.47
CA GLY A 77 -7.57 -13.02 0.82
C GLY A 77 -8.54 -13.84 -0.05
N HIS A 78 -9.72 -13.31 -0.35
CA HIS A 78 -10.66 -13.95 -1.29
C HIS A 78 -10.12 -14.00 -2.71
N LEU A 79 -9.45 -12.95 -3.18
CA LEU A 79 -8.80 -12.94 -4.50
C LEU A 79 -7.75 -14.07 -4.59
N LEU A 80 -6.87 -14.20 -3.59
CA LEU A 80 -5.84 -15.25 -3.55
C LEU A 80 -6.46 -16.65 -3.61
N LYS A 81 -7.50 -16.91 -2.80
CA LYS A 81 -8.22 -18.19 -2.75
C LYS A 81 -8.94 -18.48 -4.06
N SER A 82 -9.63 -17.49 -4.64
CA SER A 82 -10.39 -17.65 -5.88
C SER A 82 -9.51 -17.92 -7.09
N LEU A 83 -8.30 -17.36 -7.11
CA LEU A 83 -7.30 -17.65 -8.13
C LEU A 83 -6.54 -18.95 -7.87
N ASN A 84 -6.83 -19.64 -6.76
CA ASN A 84 -6.16 -20.88 -6.33
C ASN A 84 -4.63 -20.75 -6.35
N LEU A 85 -4.12 -19.62 -5.86
CA LEU A 85 -2.69 -19.33 -5.84
C LEU A 85 -1.98 -20.15 -4.74
N PRO A 86 -0.77 -20.66 -4.99
CA PRO A 86 0.12 -21.05 -3.88
C PRO A 86 0.45 -19.81 -3.04
N PRO A 87 1.06 -19.98 -1.83
CA PRO A 87 1.43 -18.85 -1.01
C PRO A 87 2.19 -17.78 -1.81
N ALA A 88 1.68 -16.54 -1.78
CA ALA A 88 2.14 -15.44 -2.63
C ALA A 88 3.01 -14.46 -1.86
N VAL A 89 3.88 -13.74 -2.56
CA VAL A 89 4.54 -12.54 -2.03
C VAL A 89 3.58 -11.36 -2.20
N LEU A 90 3.18 -10.74 -1.09
CA LEU A 90 2.31 -9.56 -1.10
C LEU A 90 3.15 -8.28 -1.07
N ILE A 91 2.90 -7.40 -2.03
CA ILE A 91 3.61 -6.13 -2.20
C ILE A 91 2.60 -5.00 -2.00
N GLY A 92 2.75 -4.25 -0.89
CA GLY A 92 1.88 -3.13 -0.54
C GLY A 92 2.58 -1.78 -0.66
N HIS A 93 1.91 -0.80 -1.22
CA HIS A 93 2.37 0.60 -1.23
C HIS A 93 1.54 1.45 -0.28
N SER A 94 2.16 2.26 0.56
CA SER A 94 1.47 3.25 1.42
C SER A 94 0.35 2.59 2.27
N MET A 95 -0.93 2.92 2.03
CA MET A 95 -2.08 2.24 2.64
C MET A 95 -2.02 0.72 2.37
N GLY A 96 -1.63 0.31 1.18
CA GLY A 96 -1.50 -1.10 0.81
C GLY A 96 -0.57 -1.89 1.74
N CYS A 97 0.40 -1.23 2.41
CA CYS A 97 1.22 -1.87 3.45
C CYS A 97 0.34 -2.42 4.59
N ARG A 98 -0.69 -1.66 5.03
CA ARG A 98 -1.62 -2.10 6.08
C ARG A 98 -2.48 -3.25 5.61
N VAL A 99 -2.95 -3.16 4.37
CA VAL A 99 -3.79 -4.20 3.76
C VAL A 99 -3.03 -5.52 3.70
N VAL A 100 -1.78 -5.54 3.22
CA VAL A 100 -0.99 -6.79 3.12
C VAL A 100 -0.58 -7.31 4.50
N LEU A 101 -0.27 -6.44 5.47
CA LEU A 101 -0.02 -6.83 6.85
C LEU A 101 -1.26 -7.48 7.49
N GLN A 102 -2.43 -6.86 7.31
CA GLN A 102 -3.69 -7.39 7.83
C GLN A 102 -4.05 -8.72 7.13
N THR A 103 -3.83 -8.83 5.82
CA THR A 103 -4.05 -10.10 5.08
C THR A 103 -3.16 -11.21 5.64
N TYR A 104 -1.88 -10.94 5.85
CA TYR A 104 -0.97 -11.91 6.46
C TYR A 104 -1.42 -12.32 7.87
N ASN A 105 -1.85 -11.36 8.70
CA ASN A 105 -2.24 -11.65 10.08
C ASN A 105 -3.47 -12.55 10.19
N VAL A 106 -4.41 -12.45 9.25
CA VAL A 106 -5.66 -13.24 9.29
C VAL A 106 -5.61 -14.49 8.43
N MET A 107 -4.69 -14.55 7.46
CA MET A 107 -4.53 -15.66 6.50
C MET A 107 -3.04 -15.91 6.20
N PRO A 108 -2.21 -16.22 7.22
CA PRO A 108 -0.76 -16.38 7.03
C PRO A 108 -0.39 -17.50 6.06
N GLU A 109 -1.23 -18.52 5.94
CA GLU A 109 -1.03 -19.66 5.02
C GLU A 109 -1.03 -19.26 3.53
N LEU A 110 -1.58 -18.10 3.19
CA LEU A 110 -1.64 -17.61 1.81
C LEU A 110 -0.42 -16.76 1.43
N VAL A 111 0.50 -16.49 2.36
CA VAL A 111 1.57 -15.50 2.16
C VAL A 111 2.93 -16.12 2.42
N SER A 112 3.82 -16.06 1.43
CA SER A 112 5.20 -16.54 1.53
C SER A 112 6.22 -15.43 1.80
N GLY A 113 5.87 -14.16 1.61
CA GLY A 113 6.73 -13.01 1.87
C GLY A 113 5.97 -11.69 1.83
N LEU A 114 6.52 -10.66 2.44
CA LEU A 114 5.93 -9.33 2.52
C LEU A 114 6.91 -8.28 2.01
N ILE A 115 6.41 -7.36 1.19
CA ILE A 115 7.18 -6.19 0.74
C ILE A 115 6.35 -4.94 0.98
N LEU A 116 6.91 -4.00 1.76
CA LEU A 116 6.26 -2.75 2.14
C LEU A 116 6.98 -1.59 1.46
N ILE A 117 6.28 -0.89 0.57
CA ILE A 117 6.85 0.22 -0.20
C ILE A 117 6.33 1.55 0.35
N ASP A 118 7.24 2.38 0.78
CA ASP A 118 7.05 3.70 1.38
C ASP A 118 5.92 3.73 2.42
N GLY A 119 6.02 2.79 3.36
CA GLY A 119 5.11 2.65 4.48
C GLY A 119 5.33 3.73 5.55
N SER A 120 4.41 3.78 6.50
CA SER A 120 4.46 4.72 7.63
C SER A 120 3.56 4.24 8.76
N ARG A 121 3.63 4.90 9.91
CA ARG A 121 2.61 4.86 10.96
C ARG A 121 2.07 6.27 11.14
N LEU A 122 0.78 6.49 10.91
CA LEU A 122 0.16 7.81 10.95
C LEU A 122 -0.41 8.17 12.32
N ALA A 123 -0.77 7.17 13.12
CA ALA A 123 -1.40 7.41 14.41
C ALA A 123 -1.06 6.36 15.46
N THR A 124 -1.18 6.76 16.73
CA THR A 124 -1.10 5.93 17.92
C THR A 124 -2.24 6.33 18.87
N GLY A 125 -2.60 5.46 19.82
CA GLY A 125 -3.59 5.75 20.84
C GLY A 125 -4.89 4.97 20.69
N ASN A 126 -6.00 5.54 21.14
CA ASN A 126 -7.30 4.90 21.12
C ASN A 126 -7.93 4.97 19.72
N ARG A 127 -8.28 3.83 19.13
CA ARG A 127 -8.81 3.73 17.77
C ARG A 127 -10.03 4.62 17.52
N PRO A 128 -11.12 4.56 18.31
CA PRO A 128 -12.29 5.42 18.11
C PRO A 128 -11.98 6.92 18.14
N GLU A 129 -11.10 7.35 19.01
CA GLU A 129 -10.71 8.78 19.10
C GLU A 129 -9.88 9.21 17.88
N VAL A 130 -8.96 8.35 17.43
CA VAL A 130 -8.14 8.58 16.25
C VAL A 130 -9.01 8.64 14.99
N GLU A 131 -9.91 7.69 14.80
CA GLU A 131 -10.84 7.66 13.67
C GLU A 131 -11.74 8.90 13.65
N LYS A 132 -12.30 9.27 14.79
CA LYS A 132 -13.13 10.48 14.93
C LYS A 132 -12.34 11.74 14.56
N LYS A 133 -11.10 11.87 15.04
CA LYS A 133 -10.25 13.03 14.74
C LYS A 133 -9.90 13.10 13.25
N ALA A 134 -9.52 11.98 12.64
CA ALA A 134 -9.21 11.89 11.21
C ALA A 134 -10.43 12.28 10.37
N TRP A 135 -11.59 11.72 10.69
CA TRP A 135 -12.87 12.06 10.04
C TRP A 135 -13.19 13.56 10.12
N GLN A 136 -13.16 14.13 11.32
CA GLN A 136 -13.44 15.55 11.55
C GLN A 136 -12.47 16.46 10.78
N THR A 137 -11.20 16.09 10.73
CA THR A 137 -10.19 16.87 10.01
C THR A 137 -10.53 16.94 8.52
N MET A 138 -10.90 15.82 7.91
CA MET A 138 -11.27 15.77 6.49
C MET A 138 -12.59 16.50 6.21
N GLN A 139 -13.59 16.36 7.08
CA GLN A 139 -14.85 17.10 6.95
C GLN A 139 -14.67 18.61 7.07
N ASN A 140 -13.92 19.08 8.05
CA ASN A 140 -13.69 20.51 8.29
C ASN A 140 -12.87 21.16 7.15
N THR A 141 -11.95 20.44 6.55
CA THR A 141 -11.15 20.93 5.42
C THR A 141 -11.90 20.82 4.09
N GLY A 142 -12.87 19.89 4.02
CA GLY A 142 -13.44 19.38 2.78
C GLY A 142 -12.55 18.33 2.13
N TYR A 143 -13.15 17.20 1.74
CA TYR A 143 -12.39 16.06 1.20
C TYR A 143 -11.52 16.43 -0.01
N THR A 144 -12.07 17.19 -0.95
CA THR A 144 -11.37 17.59 -2.20
C THR A 144 -10.11 18.40 -1.90
N ASP A 145 -10.21 19.40 -1.01
CA ASP A 145 -9.08 20.26 -0.66
C ASP A 145 -8.03 19.51 0.16
N TRP A 146 -8.48 18.66 1.07
CA TRP A 146 -7.60 17.79 1.82
C TRP A 146 -6.84 16.83 0.89
N ALA A 147 -7.53 16.11 0.00
CA ALA A 147 -6.93 15.17 -0.93
C ALA A 147 -5.92 15.86 -1.86
N ARG A 148 -6.29 17.03 -2.40
CA ARG A 148 -5.38 17.82 -3.25
C ARG A 148 -4.08 18.13 -2.52
N ARG A 149 -4.13 18.68 -1.31
CA ARG A 149 -2.95 19.02 -0.52
C ARG A 149 -2.13 17.80 -0.13
N ALA A 150 -2.80 16.73 0.33
CA ALA A 150 -2.14 15.50 0.74
C ALA A 150 -1.37 14.86 -0.41
N PHE A 151 -1.98 14.75 -1.59
CA PHE A 151 -1.34 14.15 -2.77
C PHE A 151 -0.30 15.07 -3.42
N ASP A 152 -0.49 16.39 -3.34
CA ASP A 152 0.51 17.36 -3.76
C ASP A 152 1.80 17.23 -2.95
N ASN A 153 1.70 17.03 -1.65
CA ASN A 153 2.81 16.83 -0.72
C ASN A 153 3.50 15.44 -0.85
N MET A 154 2.99 14.54 -1.68
CA MET A 154 3.62 13.22 -1.90
C MET A 154 4.82 13.27 -2.85
N PHE A 155 5.03 14.38 -3.55
CA PHE A 155 6.12 14.55 -4.50
C PHE A 155 7.17 15.54 -3.98
N ILE A 156 8.44 15.27 -4.27
CA ILE A 156 9.50 16.25 -4.01
C ILE A 156 9.32 17.44 -4.97
N LYS A 157 9.48 18.66 -4.46
CA LYS A 157 9.27 19.89 -5.23
C LYS A 157 10.05 19.87 -6.56
N GLY A 158 9.36 20.19 -7.64
CA GLY A 158 9.95 20.31 -8.98
C GLY A 158 10.11 19.00 -9.76
N SER A 159 9.77 17.85 -9.17
CA SER A 159 9.88 16.56 -9.84
C SER A 159 8.54 16.07 -10.42
N TYR A 160 8.63 15.30 -11.52
CA TYR A 160 7.53 14.48 -12.07
C TYR A 160 6.18 15.19 -12.28
N ALA A 161 6.16 16.42 -12.83
CA ALA A 161 4.94 17.26 -12.93
C ALA A 161 3.74 16.55 -13.57
N SER A 162 3.92 15.81 -14.66
CA SER A 162 2.84 15.08 -15.32
C SER A 162 2.33 13.89 -14.51
N LEU A 163 3.22 13.14 -13.86
CA LEU A 163 2.85 12.06 -12.96
C LEU A 163 2.08 12.60 -11.76
N ARG A 164 2.59 13.68 -11.14
CA ARG A 164 1.93 14.39 -10.03
C ARG A 164 0.52 14.81 -10.38
N ALA A 165 0.32 15.46 -11.53
CA ALA A 165 -0.99 15.89 -12.00
C ALA A 165 -1.95 14.70 -12.22
N SER A 166 -1.45 13.59 -12.77
CA SER A 166 -2.24 12.37 -12.98
C SER A 166 -2.67 11.73 -11.67
N ILE A 167 -1.75 11.61 -10.70
CA ILE A 167 -2.03 11.06 -9.38
C ILE A 167 -3.06 11.92 -8.62
N ILE A 168 -2.87 13.25 -8.61
CA ILE A 168 -3.83 14.18 -7.97
C ILE A 168 -5.22 14.05 -8.62
N LYS A 169 -5.29 14.02 -9.95
CA LYS A 169 -6.56 13.87 -10.68
C LYS A 169 -7.30 12.58 -10.24
N ARG A 170 -6.58 11.47 -10.12
CA ARG A 170 -7.16 10.20 -9.68
C ARG A 170 -7.60 10.26 -8.21
N ALA A 171 -6.79 10.86 -7.34
CA ALA A 171 -7.13 11.01 -5.94
C ALA A 171 -8.41 11.82 -5.73
N LEU A 172 -8.63 12.85 -6.53
CA LEU A 172 -9.84 13.67 -6.51
C LEU A 172 -11.07 12.95 -7.09
N ALA A 173 -10.89 11.87 -7.83
CA ALA A 173 -11.98 11.06 -8.36
C ALA A 173 -12.51 10.01 -7.36
N LEU A 174 -11.78 9.75 -6.26
CA LEU A 174 -12.29 8.86 -5.21
C LEU A 174 -13.48 9.53 -4.50
N PRO A 175 -14.67 8.90 -4.45
CA PRO A 175 -15.82 9.48 -3.79
C PRO A 175 -15.56 9.74 -2.30
N GLU A 176 -16.02 10.90 -1.81
CA GLU A 176 -15.86 11.32 -0.42
C GLU A 176 -16.41 10.29 0.59
N GLN A 177 -17.54 9.68 0.26
CA GLN A 177 -18.18 8.64 1.06
C GLN A 177 -17.35 7.33 1.16
N VAL A 178 -16.35 7.17 0.31
CA VAL A 178 -15.34 6.10 0.39
C VAL A 178 -14.07 6.61 1.07
N GLY A 179 -13.60 7.77 0.65
CA GLY A 179 -12.30 8.31 1.07
C GLY A 179 -12.24 8.67 2.55
N ILE A 180 -13.26 9.36 3.09
CA ILE A 180 -13.26 9.79 4.50
C ILE A 180 -13.26 8.59 5.46
N PRO A 181 -14.21 7.64 5.38
CA PRO A 181 -14.22 6.49 6.29
C PRO A 181 -12.98 5.61 6.13
N LEU A 182 -12.49 5.41 4.91
CA LEU A 182 -11.30 4.61 4.67
C LEU A 182 -10.04 5.23 5.28
N PHE A 183 -9.84 6.55 5.15
CA PHE A 183 -8.69 7.21 5.75
C PHE A 183 -8.79 7.21 7.29
N ALA A 184 -9.98 7.39 7.85
CA ALA A 184 -10.20 7.26 9.28
C ALA A 184 -9.86 5.84 9.76
N SER A 185 -10.37 4.81 9.07
CA SER A 185 -10.05 3.41 9.36
C SER A 185 -8.54 3.11 9.26
N LEU A 186 -7.85 3.68 8.27
CA LEU A 186 -6.38 3.55 8.14
C LEU A 186 -5.65 4.08 9.38
N CYS A 187 -6.02 5.29 9.84
CA CYS A 187 -5.45 5.87 11.06
C CYS A 187 -5.80 5.04 12.31
N GLY A 188 -7.04 4.58 12.41
CA GLY A 188 -7.50 3.72 13.51
C GLY A 188 -6.79 2.37 13.54
N TRP A 189 -6.57 1.76 12.38
CA TRP A 189 -5.80 0.52 12.26
C TRP A 189 -4.35 0.70 12.71
N ASP A 190 -3.69 1.80 12.32
CA ASP A 190 -2.35 2.14 12.77
C ASP A 190 -2.27 2.25 14.30
N ALA A 191 -3.27 2.85 14.91
CA ALA A 191 -3.31 3.05 16.36
C ALA A 191 -3.52 1.74 17.13
N GLU A 192 -4.33 0.84 16.61
CA GLU A 192 -4.73 -0.39 17.32
C GLU A 192 -3.94 -1.63 16.93
N LYS A 193 -3.65 -1.81 15.62
CA LYS A 193 -3.19 -3.09 15.06
C LYS A 193 -1.72 -3.12 14.65
N MET A 194 -1.10 -1.97 14.36
CA MET A 194 0.24 -1.92 13.77
C MET A 194 1.27 -2.73 14.57
N ASP A 195 1.33 -2.53 15.87
CA ASP A 195 2.33 -3.21 16.72
C ASP A 195 2.13 -4.73 16.72
N SER A 196 0.89 -5.19 16.91
CA SER A 196 0.56 -6.62 16.88
C SER A 196 0.75 -7.24 15.50
N ALA A 197 0.47 -6.48 14.45
CA ALA A 197 0.66 -6.92 13.08
C ALA A 197 2.13 -7.17 12.75
N LEU A 198 3.00 -6.26 13.14
CA LEU A 198 4.45 -6.41 12.96
C LEU A 198 5.00 -7.56 13.83
N ALA A 199 4.53 -7.71 15.07
CA ALA A 199 4.97 -8.76 15.99
C ALA A 199 4.64 -10.19 15.51
N GLN A 200 3.65 -10.34 14.63
CA GLN A 200 3.23 -11.66 14.11
C GLN A 200 4.00 -12.10 12.86
N ILE A 201 4.81 -11.24 12.24
CA ILE A 201 5.53 -11.56 10.99
C ILE A 201 6.53 -12.69 11.23
N ARG A 202 6.45 -13.76 10.41
CA ARG A 202 7.36 -14.91 10.40
C ARG A 202 7.89 -15.26 9.02
N VAL A 203 7.44 -14.52 8.00
CA VAL A 203 7.91 -14.67 6.61
C VAL A 203 8.97 -13.61 6.30
N PRO A 204 9.79 -13.79 5.25
CA PRO A 204 10.72 -12.75 4.80
C PRO A 204 10.01 -11.41 4.60
N LEU A 205 10.66 -10.33 5.05
CA LEU A 205 10.13 -8.96 4.96
C LEU A 205 11.16 -8.03 4.32
N LEU A 206 10.73 -7.32 3.27
CA LEU A 206 11.48 -6.22 2.67
C LEU A 206 10.72 -4.89 2.86
N LEU A 207 11.43 -3.86 3.27
CA LEU A 207 10.98 -2.47 3.19
C LEU A 207 11.76 -1.76 2.08
N ILE A 208 11.04 -1.10 1.19
CA ILE A 208 11.61 -0.13 0.24
C ILE A 208 11.07 1.23 0.66
N GLN A 209 11.95 2.08 1.19
CA GLN A 209 11.55 3.38 1.71
C GLN A 209 12.21 4.50 0.91
N SER A 210 11.45 5.51 0.52
CA SER A 210 11.94 6.66 -0.24
C SER A 210 11.80 7.96 0.53
N THR A 211 10.78 8.07 1.39
CA THR A 211 10.45 9.33 2.05
C THR A 211 10.14 9.16 3.54
N THR A 212 10.17 10.29 4.23
CA THR A 212 9.54 10.50 5.54
C THR A 212 8.85 11.86 5.55
N VAL A 213 8.12 12.15 6.62
CA VAL A 213 7.55 13.47 6.88
C VAL A 213 8.38 14.13 7.98
N ASP A 214 8.82 15.35 7.75
CA ASP A 214 9.63 16.12 8.69
C ASP A 214 8.77 16.82 9.78
N GLU A 215 9.40 17.62 10.63
CA GLU A 215 8.77 18.35 11.71
C GLU A 215 7.77 19.44 11.22
N ASN A 216 7.93 19.90 9.98
CA ASN A 216 7.04 20.87 9.34
C ASN A 216 5.87 20.19 8.58
N MET A 217 5.72 18.88 8.72
CA MET A 217 4.77 18.06 7.97
C MET A 217 5.01 18.08 6.44
N GLU A 218 6.22 18.42 6.00
CA GLU A 218 6.65 18.33 4.61
C GLU A 218 7.28 16.97 4.34
N ARG A 219 7.00 16.42 3.17
CA ARG A 219 7.63 15.17 2.73
C ARG A 219 9.03 15.42 2.24
N VAL A 220 9.97 14.67 2.79
CA VAL A 220 11.39 14.74 2.45
C VAL A 220 11.90 13.39 2.00
N SER A 221 12.81 13.40 1.01
CA SER A 221 13.46 12.18 0.54
C SER A 221 14.55 11.73 1.51
N LEU A 222 14.59 10.42 1.75
CA LEU A 222 15.63 9.80 2.57
C LEU A 222 16.94 9.65 1.80
N GLN A 223 18.04 9.62 2.55
CA GLN A 223 19.37 9.30 2.06
C GLN A 223 19.84 7.93 2.56
N PRO A 224 20.78 7.27 1.89
CA PRO A 224 21.35 6.01 2.37
C PRO A 224 21.88 6.15 3.80
N GLY A 225 21.46 5.27 4.68
CA GLY A 225 21.81 5.30 6.09
C GLY A 225 20.84 6.06 6.99
N ASP A 226 19.88 6.80 6.42
CA ASP A 226 18.83 7.45 7.21
C ASP A 226 17.96 6.43 7.94
N THR A 227 17.44 6.86 9.08
CA THR A 227 16.47 6.10 9.86
C THR A 227 15.29 6.98 10.23
N THR A 228 14.11 6.39 10.29
CA THR A 228 12.87 7.08 10.65
C THR A 228 12.19 6.37 11.81
N PRO A 229 11.21 7.00 12.49
CA PRO A 229 10.40 6.30 13.50
C PRO A 229 9.75 5.02 12.97
N TRP A 230 9.31 5.04 11.70
CA TRP A 230 8.73 3.86 11.04
C TRP A 230 9.76 2.72 10.88
N LEU A 231 10.94 3.02 10.33
CA LEU A 231 11.99 2.01 10.14
C LEU A 231 12.48 1.43 11.47
N LYS A 232 12.61 2.27 12.50
CA LYS A 232 12.94 1.82 13.86
C LYS A 232 11.87 0.91 14.43
N LEU A 233 10.60 1.25 14.25
CA LEU A 233 9.47 0.44 14.68
C LEU A 233 9.51 -0.94 14.04
N VAL A 234 9.65 -1.02 12.70
CA VAL A 234 9.71 -2.31 12.01
C VAL A 234 10.90 -3.14 12.49
N ARG A 235 12.08 -2.56 12.60
CA ARG A 235 13.28 -3.28 13.11
C ARG A 235 13.12 -3.81 14.53
N SER A 236 12.37 -3.11 15.38
CA SER A 236 12.14 -3.56 16.77
C SER A 236 11.28 -4.82 16.84
N TYR A 237 10.34 -5.00 15.91
CA TYR A 237 9.48 -6.19 15.83
C TYR A 237 10.03 -7.29 14.91
N VAL A 238 10.71 -6.90 13.83
CA VAL A 238 11.25 -7.82 12.82
C VAL A 238 12.75 -7.49 12.58
N PRO A 239 13.64 -7.93 13.48
CA PRO A 239 15.08 -7.62 13.37
C PRO A 239 15.72 -8.09 12.07
N GLY A 240 15.19 -9.15 11.45
CA GLY A 240 15.64 -9.70 10.16
C GLY A 240 15.07 -9.01 8.93
N ALA A 241 14.28 -7.94 9.08
CA ALA A 241 13.73 -7.22 7.94
C ALA A 241 14.85 -6.57 7.09
N GLN A 242 14.80 -6.81 5.78
CA GLN A 242 15.63 -6.10 4.82
C GLN A 242 15.08 -4.69 4.64
N ILE A 243 15.94 -3.67 4.68
CA ILE A 243 15.54 -2.27 4.50
C ILE A 243 16.41 -1.64 3.44
N GLU A 244 15.76 -1.17 2.38
CA GLU A 244 16.36 -0.54 1.22
C GLU A 244 15.86 0.91 1.09
N ILE A 245 16.78 1.87 1.00
CA ILE A 245 16.44 3.27 0.77
C ILE A 245 16.56 3.58 -0.72
N VAL A 246 15.56 4.27 -1.26
CA VAL A 246 15.56 4.81 -2.63
C VAL A 246 15.51 6.34 -2.54
N SER A 247 16.67 6.97 -2.73
CA SER A 247 16.86 8.41 -2.49
C SER A 247 16.45 9.28 -3.66
N GLY A 248 16.18 10.56 -3.38
CA GLY A 248 15.99 11.61 -4.39
C GLY A 248 14.62 11.64 -5.04
N ILE A 249 13.65 10.86 -4.53
CA ILE A 249 12.31 10.70 -5.09
C ILE A 249 11.23 10.88 -4.03
N GLY A 250 9.98 10.98 -4.47
CA GLY A 250 8.80 11.13 -3.62
C GLY A 250 8.21 9.80 -3.15
N HIS A 251 6.91 9.83 -2.89
CA HIS A 251 6.15 8.73 -2.27
C HIS A 251 5.80 7.57 -3.22
N PHE A 252 6.04 7.74 -4.52
CA PHE A 252 5.69 6.73 -5.54
C PHE A 252 6.94 6.11 -6.19
N PRO A 253 7.87 5.47 -5.43
CA PRO A 253 9.12 4.96 -5.98
C PRO A 253 8.91 3.99 -7.14
N MET A 254 7.83 3.19 -7.11
CA MET A 254 7.49 2.23 -8.16
C MET A 254 7.11 2.90 -9.50
N LEU A 255 6.76 4.21 -9.48
CA LEU A 255 6.45 5.02 -10.66
C LEU A 255 7.57 6.01 -10.98
N GLU A 256 8.21 6.58 -9.97
CA GLU A 256 9.24 7.61 -10.14
C GLU A 256 10.58 7.02 -10.56
N THR A 257 10.91 5.83 -10.07
CA THR A 257 12.14 5.11 -10.41
C THR A 257 11.93 3.59 -10.48
N PRO A 258 11.11 3.12 -11.44
CA PRO A 258 10.69 1.72 -11.52
C PRO A 258 11.85 0.73 -11.60
N ALA A 259 12.93 1.08 -12.31
CA ALA A 259 14.09 0.20 -12.44
C ALA A 259 14.77 -0.07 -11.09
N ALA A 260 14.93 0.95 -10.26
CA ALA A 260 15.54 0.81 -8.93
C ALA A 260 14.65 -0.04 -7.98
N VAL A 261 13.33 0.11 -8.07
CA VAL A 261 12.39 -0.72 -7.30
C VAL A 261 12.43 -2.16 -7.81
N ASN A 262 12.35 -2.39 -9.12
CA ASN A 262 12.39 -3.74 -9.70
C ASN A 262 13.67 -4.50 -9.32
N GLN A 263 14.83 -3.83 -9.31
CA GLN A 263 16.09 -4.44 -8.89
C GLN A 263 16.03 -4.94 -7.45
N ARG A 264 15.47 -4.14 -6.51
CA ARG A 264 15.36 -4.51 -5.10
C ARG A 264 14.37 -5.66 -4.88
N LEU A 265 13.24 -5.60 -5.58
CA LEU A 265 12.27 -6.69 -5.58
C LEU A 265 12.91 -8.00 -6.08
N ALA A 266 13.62 -7.96 -7.20
CA ALA A 266 14.30 -9.13 -7.77
C ALA A 266 15.38 -9.70 -6.83
N SER A 267 16.17 -8.83 -6.19
CA SER A 267 17.19 -9.25 -5.22
C SER A 267 16.56 -9.94 -3.99
N PHE A 268 15.45 -9.42 -3.49
CA PHE A 268 14.71 -10.03 -2.39
C PHE A 268 14.15 -11.40 -2.77
N LEU A 269 13.49 -11.51 -3.92
CA LEU A 269 12.91 -12.77 -4.41
C LEU A 269 13.97 -13.86 -4.64
N ALA A 270 15.18 -13.48 -5.04
CA ALA A 270 16.28 -14.43 -5.22
C ALA A 270 16.90 -14.91 -3.89
N SER A 271 16.68 -14.19 -2.78
CA SER A 271 17.22 -14.52 -1.44
C SER A 271 16.21 -15.17 -0.50
N SER A 272 14.96 -15.25 -0.91
CA SER A 272 13.83 -15.80 -0.15
C SER A 272 13.44 -17.17 -0.68
#